data_dfc63812c5f9b4174b9710586908bdff
#
_entry.id   dfc63812c5f9b4174b9710586908bdff
#
_cell.length_a   1.000
_cell.length_b   1.000
_cell.length_c   1.000
_cell.angle_alpha   90.00
_cell.angle_beta   90.00
_cell.angle_gamma   90.00
#
_symmetry.space_group_name_H-M   'P 1'
#
loop_
_entity.id
_entity.type
_entity.pdbx_description
1 polymer ?
#
loop_
_entity_poly.entity_id
_entity_poly.type
_entity_poly.pdbx_seq_one_letter_code
_entity_poly.pdbx_strand_id
1 'polypeptide(L)'
;MYEALVEKVQRRLAERPSAAAADIAQLVREEAGVISDVDVLGVLRKLRNDSTGAGILEQVLAIEGVTDVVVNGPDSIWFDRGQGLQKAGLRFDSDDEVRQLATRLAVACGRRLDDAQPFADGRLRRDDDSSIRVHALLSPPADGGTCLSLRVLRQAVTTLDGLVDRGTMRADIADTLTGIVESKKAFLVVGGTGSGKTTLLGAMLAAIGHNERIVCIEDTPELHPPHPHVVNLVSRTNNVEGQGQITMSDLLKQALRMRPDRIIVGEIRGAEVVDLLAALNTGHEGGAGTIHANSLMEIPARMEALAALGGLDRAALHSQLSAAIRVVLAMRRTPHGRILHQIGVLEGNPVRTRVLWQSDLGPQPGFEELAS
;
A
#
# COMPACT_ATOMS: atom_id res chain seq x y z
N MET A 1 33.03 13.43 18.87
CA MET A 1 32.39 14.65 19.47
C MET A 1 30.87 14.60 19.32
N TYR A 2 30.36 14.32 18.12
CA TYR A 2 28.91 14.30 17.82
C TYR A 2 28.15 13.20 18.59
N GLU A 3 28.67 11.97 18.65
CA GLU A 3 28.06 10.84 19.36
C GLU A 3 27.98 11.03 20.87
N ALA A 4 29.08 11.54 21.47
CA ALA A 4 29.12 11.84 22.88
C ALA A 4 28.11 12.94 23.30
N LEU A 5 27.80 13.89 22.39
CA LEU A 5 26.79 14.91 22.61
C LEU A 5 25.38 14.28 22.53
N VAL A 6 25.14 13.42 21.55
CA VAL A 6 23.86 12.69 21.41
C VAL A 6 23.57 11.86 22.67
N GLU A 7 24.56 11.09 23.15
CA GLU A 7 24.42 10.28 24.38
C GLU A 7 24.10 11.13 25.64
N LYS A 8 24.77 12.29 25.77
CA LYS A 8 24.49 13.20 26.88
C LYS A 8 23.06 13.74 26.84
N VAL A 9 22.62 14.16 25.66
CA VAL A 9 21.28 14.68 25.46
C VAL A 9 20.24 13.59 25.68
N GLN A 10 20.47 12.37 25.19
CA GLN A 10 19.57 11.21 25.43
C GLN A 10 19.43 10.90 26.91
N ARG A 11 20.53 10.93 27.68
CA ARG A 11 20.50 10.70 29.13
C ARG A 11 19.64 11.73 29.85
N ARG A 12 19.76 13.02 29.50
CA ARG A 12 18.95 14.09 30.08
C ARG A 12 17.47 14.05 29.64
N LEU A 13 17.21 13.61 28.41
CA LEU A 13 15.84 13.39 27.92
C LEU A 13 15.14 12.23 28.65
N ALA A 14 15.87 11.19 29.03
CA ALA A 14 15.34 10.11 29.86
C ALA A 14 14.82 10.61 31.24
N GLU A 15 15.39 11.70 31.75
CA GLU A 15 14.93 12.36 32.99
C GLU A 15 13.71 13.29 32.75
N ARG A 16 13.39 13.62 31.49
CA ARG A 16 12.30 14.54 31.10
C ARG A 16 11.49 14.00 29.91
N PRO A 17 10.69 12.95 30.09
CA PRO A 17 10.01 12.24 29.00
C PRO A 17 9.01 13.07 28.18
N SER A 18 8.58 14.24 28.69
CA SER A 18 7.58 15.11 28.08
C SER A 18 8.14 16.38 27.44
N ALA A 19 9.47 16.45 27.18
CA ALA A 19 10.11 17.63 26.62
C ALA A 19 9.60 17.92 25.19
N ALA A 20 9.17 19.15 24.91
CA ALA A 20 8.80 19.59 23.58
C ALA A 20 10.03 19.75 22.67
N ALA A 21 9.85 19.74 21.35
CA ALA A 21 10.96 19.86 20.39
C ALA A 21 11.83 21.12 20.61
N ALA A 22 11.23 22.24 21.05
CA ALA A 22 11.95 23.46 21.41
C ALA A 22 12.86 23.28 22.64
N ASP A 23 12.40 22.54 23.65
CA ASP A 23 13.16 22.24 24.86
C ASP A 23 14.34 21.34 24.55
N ILE A 24 14.17 20.39 23.61
CA ILE A 24 15.25 19.50 23.14
C ILE A 24 16.32 20.30 22.40
N ALA A 25 15.93 21.25 21.53
CA ALA A 25 16.88 22.13 20.84
C ALA A 25 17.68 22.99 21.81
N GLN A 26 17.03 23.50 22.87
CA GLN A 26 17.68 24.24 23.90
C GLN A 26 18.66 23.35 24.70
N LEU A 27 18.25 22.13 25.04
CA LEU A 27 19.10 21.17 25.74
C LEU A 27 20.36 20.80 24.92
N VAL A 28 20.22 20.67 23.61
CA VAL A 28 21.35 20.41 22.69
C VAL A 28 22.32 21.59 22.73
N ARG A 29 21.84 22.84 22.70
CA ARG A 29 22.70 24.04 22.81
C ARG A 29 23.38 24.15 24.16
N GLU A 30 22.70 23.81 25.25
CA GLU A 30 23.25 23.83 26.61
C GLU A 30 24.40 22.81 26.77
N GLU A 31 24.26 21.61 26.23
CA GLU A 31 25.26 20.54 26.34
C GLU A 31 26.43 20.69 25.36
N ALA A 32 26.18 21.31 24.20
CA ALA A 32 27.20 21.47 23.17
C ALA A 32 28.09 22.72 23.36
N GLY A 33 27.63 23.72 24.10
CA GLY A 33 28.28 25.01 24.18
C GLY A 33 28.15 25.82 22.88
N VAL A 34 29.27 26.12 22.21
CA VAL A 34 29.24 26.82 20.91
C VAL A 34 29.03 25.82 19.80
N ILE A 35 27.84 25.78 19.23
CA ILE A 35 27.45 24.88 18.14
C ILE A 35 26.67 25.64 17.06
N SER A 36 26.86 25.31 15.78
CA SER A 36 26.10 25.92 14.70
C SER A 36 24.63 25.40 14.67
N ASP A 37 23.71 26.25 14.17
CA ASP A 37 22.30 25.82 14.02
C ASP A 37 22.15 24.60 13.10
N VAL A 38 23.06 24.43 12.13
CA VAL A 38 23.09 23.26 11.24
C VAL A 38 23.42 22.00 12.03
N ASP A 39 24.40 22.09 12.96
CA ASP A 39 24.78 20.97 13.80
C ASP A 39 23.70 20.66 14.84
N VAL A 40 23.03 21.67 15.41
CA VAL A 40 21.87 21.48 16.29
C VAL A 40 20.78 20.70 15.56
N LEU A 41 20.44 21.09 14.33
CA LEU A 41 19.45 20.38 13.50
C LEU A 41 19.91 18.94 13.19
N GLY A 42 21.21 18.75 12.99
CA GLY A 42 21.79 17.42 12.79
C GLY A 42 21.62 16.51 14.02
N VAL A 43 21.92 17.03 15.21
CA VAL A 43 21.72 16.32 16.49
C VAL A 43 20.25 16.00 16.72
N LEU A 44 19.36 16.98 16.51
CA LEU A 44 17.92 16.78 16.66
C LEU A 44 17.38 15.70 15.71
N ARG A 45 17.86 15.71 14.45
CA ARG A 45 17.51 14.69 13.45
C ARG A 45 17.98 13.30 13.89
N LYS A 46 19.23 13.20 14.39
CA LYS A 46 19.74 11.91 14.89
C LYS A 46 18.97 11.42 16.10
N LEU A 47 18.73 12.28 17.10
CA LEU A 47 17.93 11.94 18.27
C LEU A 47 16.53 11.43 17.89
N ARG A 48 15.91 12.08 16.92
CA ARG A 48 14.60 11.68 16.41
C ARG A 48 14.66 10.33 15.68
N ASN A 49 15.64 10.16 14.79
CA ASN A 49 15.83 8.91 14.06
C ASN A 49 16.06 7.72 15.02
N ASP A 50 16.82 7.96 16.08
CA ASP A 50 17.13 6.94 17.09
C ASP A 50 15.96 6.68 18.05
N SER A 51 15.09 7.66 18.29
CA SER A 51 13.95 7.51 19.21
C SER A 51 12.65 7.05 18.54
N THR A 52 12.33 7.62 17.38
CA THR A 52 11.03 7.39 16.70
C THR A 52 11.16 6.95 15.24
N GLY A 53 12.34 7.08 14.63
CA GLY A 53 12.61 6.73 13.24
C GLY A 53 13.20 5.32 13.06
N ALA A 54 13.64 5.04 11.83
CA ALA A 54 14.24 3.76 11.45
C ALA A 54 15.77 3.69 11.71
N GLY A 55 16.31 4.50 12.63
CA GLY A 55 17.74 4.47 13.00
C GLY A 55 18.66 4.73 11.82
N ILE A 56 19.70 3.89 11.67
CA ILE A 56 20.67 4.02 10.57
C ILE A 56 20.02 3.83 9.19
N LEU A 57 18.89 3.12 9.10
CA LEU A 57 18.17 2.89 7.85
C LEU A 57 17.55 4.15 7.27
N GLU A 58 17.42 5.23 8.06
CA GLU A 58 16.98 6.55 7.56
C GLU A 58 17.88 7.08 6.44
N GLN A 59 19.18 6.74 6.46
CA GLN A 59 20.11 7.13 5.40
C GLN A 59 19.72 6.50 4.06
N VAL A 60 19.23 5.27 4.08
CA VAL A 60 18.78 4.54 2.88
C VAL A 60 17.39 5.00 2.48
N LEU A 61 16.49 5.19 3.45
CA LEU A 61 15.11 5.67 3.22
C LEU A 61 15.08 7.08 2.62
N ALA A 62 16.12 7.89 2.88
CA ALA A 62 16.28 9.24 2.33
C ALA A 62 16.73 9.25 0.86
N ILE A 63 17.21 8.13 0.32
CA ILE A 63 17.62 8.04 -1.09
C ILE A 63 16.37 8.17 -1.97
N GLU A 64 16.42 9.08 -2.94
CA GLU A 64 15.32 9.33 -3.85
C GLU A 64 14.92 8.06 -4.62
N GLY A 65 13.63 7.78 -4.66
CA GLY A 65 13.07 6.63 -5.37
C GLY A 65 13.10 5.31 -4.61
N VAL A 66 13.63 5.25 -3.39
CA VAL A 66 13.58 4.02 -2.58
C VAL A 66 12.15 3.63 -2.29
N THR A 67 11.82 2.37 -2.60
CA THR A 67 10.53 1.73 -2.37
C THR A 67 10.58 0.70 -1.27
N ASP A 68 11.68 -0.03 -1.15
CA ASP A 68 11.84 -1.11 -0.18
C ASP A 68 13.25 -1.07 0.42
N VAL A 69 13.35 -1.36 1.72
CA VAL A 69 14.61 -1.61 2.44
C VAL A 69 14.46 -2.93 3.17
N VAL A 70 15.43 -3.83 2.99
CA VAL A 70 15.41 -5.14 3.65
C VAL A 70 16.72 -5.37 4.38
N VAL A 71 16.62 -5.93 5.58
CA VAL A 71 17.73 -6.30 6.46
C VAL A 71 17.63 -7.79 6.73
N ASN A 72 18.72 -8.51 6.48
CA ASN A 72 18.87 -9.94 6.74
C ASN A 72 20.06 -10.15 7.68
N GLY A 73 19.90 -9.79 8.95
CA GLY A 73 20.98 -9.72 9.92
C GLY A 73 21.86 -8.45 9.77
N PRO A 74 22.88 -8.28 10.64
CA PRO A 74 23.60 -7.03 10.80
C PRO A 74 24.39 -6.56 9.55
N ASP A 75 24.93 -7.48 8.77
CA ASP A 75 25.84 -7.18 7.64
C ASP A 75 25.13 -7.15 6.28
N SER A 76 23.81 -7.38 6.25
CA SER A 76 23.07 -7.60 5.01
C SER A 76 21.88 -6.66 4.89
N ILE A 77 22.17 -5.41 4.48
CA ILE A 77 21.18 -4.37 4.23
C ILE A 77 21.06 -4.13 2.73
N TRP A 78 19.86 -4.18 2.20
CA TRP A 78 19.56 -3.99 0.78
C TRP A 78 18.40 -3.01 0.61
N PHE A 79 18.32 -2.37 -0.56
CA PHE A 79 17.22 -1.49 -0.91
C PHE A 79 16.84 -1.63 -2.38
N ASP A 80 15.60 -1.32 -2.72
CA ASP A 80 15.09 -1.27 -4.09
C ASP A 80 14.61 0.15 -4.42
N ARG A 81 14.94 0.61 -5.64
CA ARG A 81 14.46 1.87 -6.22
C ARG A 81 13.55 1.62 -7.42
N GLY A 82 12.96 0.43 -7.50
CA GLY A 82 12.14 0.03 -8.62
C GLY A 82 12.92 -0.68 -9.74
N GLN A 83 14.22 -0.89 -9.59
CA GLN A 83 15.10 -1.54 -10.58
C GLN A 83 15.70 -2.86 -10.07
N GLY A 84 15.30 -3.31 -8.88
CA GLY A 84 15.84 -4.47 -8.20
C GLY A 84 16.70 -4.12 -6.99
N LEU A 85 16.95 -5.14 -6.16
CA LEU A 85 17.67 -4.98 -4.90
C LEU A 85 19.16 -4.65 -5.12
N GLN A 86 19.62 -3.62 -4.42
CA GLN A 86 21.02 -3.17 -4.37
C GLN A 86 21.51 -3.23 -2.93
N LYS A 87 22.78 -3.64 -2.72
CA LYS A 87 23.36 -3.69 -1.38
C LYS A 87 23.66 -2.28 -0.88
N ALA A 88 23.21 -1.96 0.33
CA ALA A 88 23.58 -0.71 1.00
C ALA A 88 25.00 -0.80 1.58
N GLY A 89 25.70 0.32 1.59
CA GLY A 89 27.03 0.43 2.22
C GLY A 89 26.99 0.59 3.74
N LEU A 90 25.89 0.14 4.39
CA LEU A 90 25.66 0.24 5.83
C LEU A 90 25.68 -1.14 6.46
N ARG A 91 25.98 -1.17 7.76
CA ARG A 91 25.89 -2.35 8.61
C ARG A 91 25.48 -1.95 10.03
N PHE A 92 24.91 -2.87 10.77
CA PHE A 92 24.75 -2.79 12.21
C PHE A 92 25.97 -3.41 12.91
N ASP A 93 26.25 -3.02 14.13
CA ASP A 93 27.38 -3.55 14.90
C ASP A 93 27.10 -4.97 15.41
N SER A 94 25.83 -5.32 15.62
CA SER A 94 25.40 -6.66 16.11
C SER A 94 23.95 -6.96 15.71
N ASP A 95 23.55 -8.24 15.85
CA ASP A 95 22.14 -8.63 15.71
C ASP A 95 21.26 -8.05 16.83
N ASP A 96 21.82 -7.82 18.01
CA ASP A 96 21.09 -7.16 19.12
C ASP A 96 20.66 -5.74 18.74
N GLU A 97 21.46 -5.00 17.96
CA GLU A 97 21.09 -3.69 17.48
C GLU A 97 19.96 -3.77 16.46
N VAL A 98 19.99 -4.74 15.54
CA VAL A 98 18.88 -4.99 14.60
C VAL A 98 17.62 -5.35 15.36
N ARG A 99 17.71 -6.21 16.37
CA ARG A 99 16.61 -6.63 17.22
C ARG A 99 16.01 -5.45 18.00
N GLN A 100 16.83 -4.59 18.56
CA GLN A 100 16.39 -3.37 19.26
C GLN A 100 15.62 -2.44 18.32
N LEU A 101 16.15 -2.22 17.10
CA LEU A 101 15.46 -1.43 16.09
C LEU A 101 14.12 -2.07 15.70
N ALA A 102 14.09 -3.38 15.44
CA ALA A 102 12.90 -4.14 15.10
C ALA A 102 11.81 -4.01 16.19
N THR A 103 12.20 -4.21 17.45
CA THR A 103 11.28 -4.10 18.59
C THR A 103 10.73 -2.68 18.73
N ARG A 104 11.59 -1.66 18.59
CA ARG A 104 11.18 -0.26 18.66
C ARG A 104 10.20 0.11 17.54
N LEU A 105 10.47 -0.33 16.30
CA LEU A 105 9.56 -0.12 15.17
C LEU A 105 8.22 -0.84 15.37
N ALA A 106 8.23 -2.06 15.90
CA ALA A 106 7.01 -2.78 16.24
C ALA A 106 6.18 -2.03 17.29
N VAL A 107 6.79 -1.56 18.36
CA VAL A 107 6.14 -0.76 19.41
C VAL A 107 5.58 0.54 18.83
N ALA A 108 6.32 1.25 17.97
CA ALA A 108 5.86 2.46 17.29
C ALA A 108 4.64 2.19 16.37
N CYS A 109 4.50 0.96 15.87
CA CYS A 109 3.33 0.49 15.13
C CYS A 109 2.21 -0.05 16.04
N GLY A 110 2.33 0.03 17.39
CA GLY A 110 1.37 -0.55 18.33
C GLY A 110 1.36 -2.09 18.34
N ARG A 111 2.50 -2.71 18.04
CA ARG A 111 2.67 -4.17 17.97
C ARG A 111 3.66 -4.66 19.01
N ARG A 112 3.45 -5.88 19.48
CA ARG A 112 4.40 -6.61 20.32
C ARG A 112 5.37 -7.38 19.43
N LEU A 113 6.65 -7.40 19.80
CA LEU A 113 7.70 -8.20 19.17
C LEU A 113 8.69 -8.64 20.24
N ASP A 114 8.68 -9.93 20.58
CA ASP A 114 9.55 -10.57 21.57
C ASP A 114 9.67 -12.09 21.29
N ASP A 115 10.32 -12.83 22.18
CA ASP A 115 10.54 -14.27 21.99
C ASP A 115 9.24 -15.09 21.95
N ALA A 116 8.17 -14.62 22.60
CA ALA A 116 6.86 -15.28 22.57
C ALA A 116 6.07 -14.94 21.29
N GLN A 117 6.36 -13.79 20.67
CA GLN A 117 5.81 -13.35 19.40
C GLN A 117 6.93 -12.81 18.52
N PRO A 118 7.69 -13.69 17.83
CA PRO A 118 8.93 -13.32 17.16
C PRO A 118 8.73 -12.62 15.81
N PHE A 119 7.50 -12.29 15.40
CA PHE A 119 7.22 -11.53 14.19
C PHE A 119 6.12 -10.48 14.42
N ALA A 120 6.23 -9.38 13.71
CA ALA A 120 5.25 -8.29 13.74
C ALA A 120 5.10 -7.64 12.39
N ASP A 121 3.86 -7.29 12.02
CA ASP A 121 3.50 -6.42 10.93
C ASP A 121 2.89 -5.13 11.45
N GLY A 122 3.32 -4.00 10.88
CA GLY A 122 2.81 -2.71 11.29
C GLY A 122 2.99 -1.63 10.25
N ARG A 123 2.50 -0.43 10.57
CA ARG A 123 2.65 0.75 9.74
C ARG A 123 3.15 1.91 10.60
N LEU A 124 4.28 2.46 10.23
CA LEU A 124 4.84 3.66 10.81
C LEU A 124 4.44 4.86 9.95
N ARG A 125 3.72 5.84 10.52
CA ARG A 125 3.43 7.11 9.85
C ARG A 125 4.65 8.01 9.91
N ARG A 126 4.89 8.78 8.85
CA ARG A 126 5.94 9.79 8.78
C ARG A 126 5.34 11.18 8.68
N ASP A 127 6.14 12.21 8.97
CA ASP A 127 5.66 13.60 8.98
C ASP A 127 5.46 14.17 7.58
N ASP A 128 6.00 13.53 6.55
CA ASP A 128 5.87 13.91 5.14
C ASP A 128 4.63 13.28 4.46
N ASP A 129 3.61 12.92 5.26
CA ASP A 129 2.41 12.19 4.84
C ASP A 129 2.68 10.83 4.19
N SER A 130 3.95 10.40 4.13
CA SER A 130 4.29 9.04 3.77
C SER A 130 4.11 8.08 4.95
N SER A 131 4.16 6.81 4.68
CA SER A 131 4.21 5.79 5.73
C SER A 131 5.13 4.65 5.31
N ILE A 132 5.60 3.92 6.31
CA ILE A 132 6.42 2.73 6.07
C ILE A 132 5.65 1.53 6.59
N ARG A 133 5.37 0.55 5.73
CA ARG A 133 4.97 -0.77 6.18
C ARG A 133 6.21 -1.47 6.72
N VAL A 134 6.12 -1.93 7.94
CA VAL A 134 7.20 -2.62 8.67
C VAL A 134 6.79 -4.08 8.84
N HIS A 135 7.64 -4.99 8.40
CA HIS A 135 7.60 -6.39 8.81
C HIS A 135 8.92 -6.73 9.51
N ALA A 136 8.83 -7.33 10.69
CA ALA A 136 9.97 -7.74 11.48
C ALA A 136 9.86 -9.22 11.85
N LEU A 137 10.99 -9.92 11.84
CA LEU A 137 11.11 -11.32 12.23
C LEU A 137 12.40 -11.49 13.05
N LEU A 138 12.29 -11.90 14.30
CA LEU A 138 13.42 -12.09 15.21
C LEU A 138 14.18 -13.40 14.93
N SER A 139 15.40 -13.44 15.36
CA SER A 139 16.18 -14.66 15.48
C SER A 139 16.01 -15.23 16.92
N PRO A 140 15.71 -16.54 17.08
CA PRO A 140 14.97 -17.37 16.17
C PRO A 140 13.51 -16.89 16.01
N PRO A 141 12.77 -17.24 14.90
CA PRO A 141 13.04 -18.32 13.93
C PRO A 141 13.89 -17.92 12.70
N ALA A 142 14.31 -16.65 12.54
CA ALA A 142 15.22 -16.29 11.48
C ALA A 142 16.64 -16.81 11.80
N ASP A 143 17.15 -17.80 11.06
CA ASP A 143 18.42 -18.49 11.35
C ASP A 143 19.65 -17.58 11.11
N GLY A 144 19.59 -16.70 10.13
CA GLY A 144 20.68 -15.79 9.75
C GLY A 144 20.74 -14.47 10.51
N GLY A 145 19.96 -14.28 11.56
CA GLY A 145 19.81 -13.02 12.30
C GLY A 145 18.45 -12.38 12.12
N THR A 146 18.18 -11.35 12.90
CA THR A 146 16.93 -10.59 12.86
C THR A 146 16.70 -9.96 11.49
N CYS A 147 15.49 -10.13 10.94
CA CYS A 147 15.11 -9.61 9.63
C CYS A 147 14.13 -8.44 9.75
N LEU A 148 14.33 -7.43 8.89
CA LEU A 148 13.40 -6.32 8.72
C LEU A 148 13.08 -6.14 7.24
N SER A 149 11.81 -5.86 6.94
CA SER A 149 11.36 -5.44 5.62
C SER A 149 10.55 -4.14 5.77
N LEU A 150 11.06 -3.08 5.20
CA LEU A 150 10.46 -1.75 5.22
C LEU A 150 10.00 -1.39 3.82
N ARG A 151 8.70 -1.21 3.60
CA ARG A 151 8.17 -0.72 2.34
C ARG A 151 7.69 0.71 2.49
N VAL A 152 8.26 1.61 1.72
CA VAL A 152 7.87 3.03 1.70
C VAL A 152 6.58 3.17 0.90
N LEU A 153 5.52 3.58 1.57
CA LEU A 153 4.22 3.88 0.98
C LEU A 153 4.13 5.40 0.81
N ARG A 154 4.45 5.88 -0.39
CA ARG A 154 4.28 7.30 -0.74
C ARG A 154 2.88 7.50 -1.26
N GLN A 155 2.17 8.48 -0.73
CA GLN A 155 0.90 8.93 -1.28
C GLN A 155 1.20 9.69 -2.58
N ALA A 156 1.19 8.99 -3.69
CA ALA A 156 1.21 9.66 -4.99
C ALA A 156 -0.22 10.12 -5.29
N VAL A 157 -0.51 11.40 -5.08
CA VAL A 157 -1.67 12.03 -5.70
C VAL A 157 -1.46 11.90 -7.21
N THR A 158 -2.20 11.00 -7.81
CA THR A 158 -2.05 10.67 -9.22
C THR A 158 -3.41 10.79 -9.89
N THR A 159 -3.47 11.58 -10.96
CA THR A 159 -4.63 11.68 -11.87
C THR A 159 -4.38 10.86 -13.13
N LEU A 160 -5.40 10.64 -13.94
CA LEU A 160 -5.25 9.98 -15.24
C LEU A 160 -4.29 10.75 -16.13
N ASP A 161 -4.36 12.09 -16.16
CA ASP A 161 -3.42 12.95 -16.90
C ASP A 161 -1.98 12.75 -16.41
N GLY A 162 -1.77 12.71 -15.09
CA GLY A 162 -0.46 12.43 -14.51
C GLY A 162 0.09 11.04 -14.85
N LEU A 163 -0.77 10.06 -15.18
CA LEU A 163 -0.36 8.77 -15.72
C LEU A 163 -0.01 8.85 -17.21
N VAL A 164 -0.69 9.69 -17.98
CA VAL A 164 -0.35 9.98 -19.38
C VAL A 164 1.04 10.63 -19.45
N ASP A 165 1.30 11.65 -18.64
CA ASP A 165 2.59 12.35 -18.58
C ASP A 165 3.76 11.41 -18.24
N ARG A 166 3.50 10.37 -17.44
CA ARG A 166 4.49 9.33 -17.08
C ARG A 166 4.61 8.21 -18.14
N GLY A 167 3.87 8.28 -19.22
CA GLY A 167 3.88 7.26 -20.26
C GLY A 167 3.22 5.94 -19.86
N THR A 168 2.37 5.95 -18.82
CA THR A 168 1.64 4.75 -18.39
C THR A 168 0.58 4.34 -19.41
N MET A 169 -0.03 5.32 -20.08
CA MET A 169 -1.02 5.16 -21.15
C MET A 169 -1.05 6.40 -22.06
N ARG A 170 -1.77 6.31 -23.17
CA ARG A 170 -2.03 7.44 -24.07
C ARG A 170 -3.24 8.23 -23.58
N ALA A 171 -3.37 9.49 -24.03
CA ALA A 171 -4.46 10.39 -23.66
C ALA A 171 -5.84 9.84 -24.07
N ASP A 172 -5.98 9.27 -25.28
CA ASP A 172 -7.21 8.68 -25.76
C ASP A 172 -7.71 7.50 -24.88
N ILE A 173 -6.78 6.80 -24.27
CA ILE A 173 -7.10 5.74 -23.29
C ILE A 173 -7.50 6.32 -21.93
N ALA A 174 -6.86 7.42 -21.50
CA ALA A 174 -7.28 8.11 -20.28
C ALA A 174 -8.71 8.65 -20.41
N ASP A 175 -9.11 9.19 -21.56
CA ASP A 175 -10.48 9.59 -21.86
C ASP A 175 -11.45 8.40 -21.78
N THR A 176 -11.06 7.25 -22.32
CA THR A 176 -11.86 6.01 -22.22
C THR A 176 -12.05 5.58 -20.76
N LEU A 177 -10.98 5.62 -19.92
CA LEU A 177 -11.07 5.30 -18.51
C LEU A 177 -11.96 6.28 -17.74
N THR A 178 -11.92 7.56 -18.09
CA THR A 178 -12.82 8.60 -17.56
C THR A 178 -14.28 8.24 -17.88
N GLY A 179 -14.58 7.88 -19.12
CA GLY A 179 -15.92 7.42 -19.53
C GLY A 179 -16.40 6.19 -18.77
N ILE A 180 -15.52 5.21 -18.47
CA ILE A 180 -15.84 4.06 -17.64
C ILE A 180 -16.25 4.49 -16.23
N VAL A 181 -15.53 5.44 -15.64
CA VAL A 181 -15.84 5.98 -14.30
C VAL A 181 -17.17 6.74 -14.30
N GLU A 182 -17.38 7.62 -15.27
CA GLU A 182 -18.60 8.45 -15.41
C GLU A 182 -19.85 7.60 -15.66
N SER A 183 -19.72 6.56 -16.50
CA SER A 183 -20.81 5.62 -16.78
C SER A 183 -21.09 4.62 -15.65
N LYS A 184 -20.42 4.76 -14.51
CA LYS A 184 -20.57 3.89 -13.33
C LYS A 184 -20.39 2.40 -13.62
N LYS A 185 -19.57 2.05 -14.60
CA LYS A 185 -19.23 0.65 -14.86
C LYS A 185 -18.30 0.13 -13.76
N ALA A 186 -18.67 -0.98 -13.13
CA ALA A 186 -17.80 -1.63 -12.17
C ALA A 186 -16.60 -2.27 -12.89
N PHE A 187 -15.41 -2.12 -12.30
CA PHE A 187 -14.17 -2.57 -12.93
C PHE A 187 -13.18 -3.19 -11.96
N LEU A 188 -12.31 -4.06 -12.48
CA LEU A 188 -11.17 -4.61 -11.75
C LEU A 188 -9.85 -4.18 -12.39
N VAL A 189 -8.88 -3.83 -11.55
CA VAL A 189 -7.49 -3.61 -11.99
C VAL A 189 -6.64 -4.81 -11.59
N VAL A 190 -5.99 -5.44 -12.56
CA VAL A 190 -5.18 -6.63 -12.34
C VAL A 190 -3.72 -6.41 -12.71
N GLY A 191 -2.85 -7.25 -12.20
CA GLY A 191 -1.41 -7.21 -12.47
C GLY A 191 -0.60 -7.79 -11.32
N GLY A 192 0.66 -8.07 -11.58
CA GLY A 192 1.62 -8.55 -10.57
C GLY A 192 1.93 -7.51 -9.48
N THR A 193 2.75 -7.92 -8.51
CA THR A 193 3.25 -7.01 -7.46
C THR A 193 4.04 -5.86 -8.07
N GLY A 194 3.78 -4.63 -7.61
CA GLY A 194 4.49 -3.43 -8.07
C GLY A 194 4.17 -3.01 -9.52
N SER A 195 3.14 -3.57 -10.16
CA SER A 195 2.72 -3.19 -11.53
C SER A 195 1.99 -1.86 -11.61
N GLY A 196 1.56 -1.26 -10.47
CA GLY A 196 0.87 0.02 -10.43
C GLY A 196 -0.66 -0.08 -10.35
N LYS A 197 -1.23 -1.23 -9.93
CA LYS A 197 -2.67 -1.42 -9.76
C LYS A 197 -3.32 -0.35 -8.88
N THR A 198 -2.82 -0.19 -7.66
CA THR A 198 -3.34 0.79 -6.68
C THR A 198 -3.20 2.22 -7.19
N THR A 199 -2.11 2.51 -7.94
CA THR A 199 -1.88 3.83 -8.55
C THR A 199 -2.92 4.13 -9.64
N LEU A 200 -3.19 3.17 -10.55
CA LEU A 200 -4.23 3.32 -11.57
C LEU A 200 -5.62 3.44 -10.93
N LEU A 201 -5.93 2.57 -9.97
CA LEU A 201 -7.19 2.64 -9.23
C LEU A 201 -7.36 4.03 -8.58
N GLY A 202 -6.35 4.52 -7.85
CA GLY A 202 -6.38 5.85 -7.23
C GLY A 202 -6.60 6.99 -8.24
N ALA A 203 -5.96 6.92 -9.43
CA ALA A 203 -6.14 7.89 -10.50
C ALA A 203 -7.57 7.87 -11.08
N MET A 204 -8.17 6.69 -11.23
CA MET A 204 -9.56 6.55 -11.66
C MET A 204 -10.54 7.06 -10.60
N LEU A 205 -10.24 6.82 -9.31
CA LEU A 205 -11.06 7.37 -8.20
C LEU A 205 -11.01 8.90 -8.14
N ALA A 206 -9.89 9.51 -8.53
CA ALA A 206 -9.76 10.96 -8.64
C ALA A 206 -10.68 11.59 -9.71
N ALA A 207 -11.08 10.80 -10.71
CA ALA A 207 -12.00 11.24 -11.78
C ALA A 207 -13.49 11.09 -11.42
N ILE A 208 -13.82 10.53 -10.23
CA ILE A 208 -15.20 10.43 -9.76
C ILE A 208 -15.75 11.83 -9.43
N GLY A 209 -17.02 12.05 -9.72
CA GLY A 209 -17.69 13.33 -9.45
C GLY A 209 -17.68 13.68 -7.95
N HIS A 210 -17.37 14.92 -7.62
CA HIS A 210 -17.18 15.39 -6.23
C HIS A 210 -18.41 15.27 -5.33
N ASN A 211 -19.59 15.06 -5.89
CA ASN A 211 -20.85 14.83 -5.18
C ASN A 211 -21.07 13.36 -4.80
N GLU A 212 -20.23 12.45 -5.28
CA GLU A 212 -20.32 11.03 -4.95
C GLU A 212 -19.48 10.68 -3.70
N ARG A 213 -19.99 9.76 -2.89
CA ARG A 213 -19.32 9.25 -1.69
C ARG A 213 -18.59 7.96 -2.02
N ILE A 214 -17.26 7.96 -1.82
CA ILE A 214 -16.39 6.81 -2.04
C ILE A 214 -16.07 6.17 -0.69
N VAL A 215 -16.30 4.87 -0.54
CA VAL A 215 -15.88 4.08 0.62
C VAL A 215 -14.83 3.08 0.16
N CYS A 216 -13.60 3.29 0.59
CA CYS A 216 -12.46 2.42 0.33
C CYS A 216 -12.27 1.44 1.49
N ILE A 217 -12.07 0.17 1.17
CA ILE A 217 -11.88 -0.91 2.13
C ILE A 217 -10.56 -1.60 1.81
N GLU A 218 -9.63 -1.62 2.76
CA GLU A 218 -8.26 -2.08 2.55
C GLU A 218 -7.74 -2.85 3.77
N ASP A 219 -6.79 -3.75 3.55
CA ASP A 219 -5.99 -4.35 4.63
C ASP A 219 -4.85 -3.42 5.06
N THR A 220 -4.30 -2.67 4.12
CA THR A 220 -3.31 -1.62 4.35
C THR A 220 -3.73 -0.38 3.58
N PRO A 221 -3.93 0.78 4.22
CA PRO A 221 -4.44 1.96 3.54
C PRO A 221 -3.39 2.55 2.59
N GLU A 222 -3.60 2.35 1.30
CA GLU A 222 -2.79 2.85 0.19
C GLU A 222 -3.54 3.86 -0.68
N LEU A 223 -4.89 3.75 -0.71
CA LEU A 223 -5.75 4.59 -1.55
C LEU A 223 -6.07 5.91 -0.85
N HIS A 224 -5.55 6.99 -1.42
CA HIS A 224 -5.84 8.36 -0.98
C HIS A 224 -6.10 9.24 -2.22
N PRO A 225 -7.18 8.98 -2.97
CA PRO A 225 -7.50 9.79 -4.13
C PRO A 225 -7.77 11.24 -3.71
N PRO A 226 -7.37 12.25 -4.50
CA PRO A 226 -7.66 13.66 -4.24
C PRO A 226 -9.15 13.95 -4.51
N HIS A 227 -10.02 13.46 -3.64
CA HIS A 227 -11.46 13.57 -3.76
C HIS A 227 -12.05 14.03 -2.41
N PRO A 228 -12.99 15.00 -2.37
CA PRO A 228 -13.47 15.61 -1.14
C PRO A 228 -14.28 14.67 -0.24
N HIS A 229 -14.82 13.59 -0.78
CA HIS A 229 -15.74 12.72 -0.06
C HIS A 229 -15.31 11.25 -0.07
N VAL A 230 -14.16 10.97 0.55
CA VAL A 230 -13.59 9.60 0.69
C VAL A 230 -13.63 9.16 2.16
N VAL A 231 -14.03 7.92 2.37
CA VAL A 231 -13.96 7.25 3.67
C VAL A 231 -13.09 6.00 3.52
N ASN A 232 -12.02 5.91 4.29
CA ASN A 232 -11.14 4.74 4.30
C ASN A 232 -11.45 3.85 5.52
N LEU A 233 -11.78 2.61 5.27
CA LEU A 233 -11.98 1.55 6.26
C LEU A 233 -10.80 0.57 6.16
N VAL A 234 -10.19 0.26 7.29
CA VAL A 234 -8.98 -0.60 7.32
C VAL A 234 -9.26 -1.81 8.18
N SER A 235 -8.98 -3.00 7.65
CA SER A 235 -9.10 -4.25 8.38
C SER A 235 -8.11 -4.31 9.55
N ARG A 236 -8.41 -5.12 10.54
CA ARG A 236 -7.58 -5.32 11.71
C ARG A 236 -7.40 -6.80 11.98
N THR A 237 -6.16 -7.25 12.07
CA THR A 237 -5.82 -8.59 12.54
C THR A 237 -6.10 -8.72 14.05
N ASN A 238 -6.24 -9.95 14.53
CA ASN A 238 -6.34 -10.24 15.96
C ASN A 238 -5.19 -9.58 16.74
N ASN A 239 -5.50 -9.19 17.97
CA ASN A 239 -4.48 -8.85 18.97
C ASN A 239 -3.76 -10.11 19.48
N VAL A 240 -2.79 -9.95 20.38
CA VAL A 240 -2.03 -11.06 20.99
C VAL A 240 -2.91 -12.07 21.77
N GLU A 241 -4.10 -11.66 22.16
CA GLU A 241 -5.09 -12.50 22.85
C GLU A 241 -6.01 -13.24 21.87
N GLY A 242 -5.78 -13.12 20.57
CA GLY A 242 -6.61 -13.73 19.53
C GLY A 242 -7.96 -13.05 19.29
N GLN A 243 -8.13 -11.82 19.80
CA GLN A 243 -9.42 -11.09 19.72
C GLN A 243 -9.32 -9.79 18.92
N GLY A 244 -10.48 -9.22 18.59
CA GLY A 244 -10.59 -7.92 18.00
C GLY A 244 -10.30 -7.88 16.49
N GLN A 245 -10.36 -9.01 15.80
CA GLN A 245 -10.30 -9.04 14.34
C GLN A 245 -11.46 -8.27 13.72
N ILE A 246 -11.16 -7.53 12.67
CA ILE A 246 -12.15 -6.92 11.78
C ILE A 246 -11.73 -7.29 10.35
N THR A 247 -12.52 -8.13 9.72
CA THR A 247 -12.24 -8.64 8.37
C THR A 247 -12.67 -7.65 7.28
N MET A 248 -12.17 -7.83 6.08
CA MET A 248 -12.63 -7.07 4.89
C MET A 248 -14.13 -7.29 4.65
N SER A 249 -14.64 -8.52 4.85
CA SER A 249 -16.06 -8.84 4.77
C SER A 249 -16.91 -8.09 5.80
N ASP A 250 -16.41 -7.94 7.04
CA ASP A 250 -17.09 -7.14 8.06
C ASP A 250 -17.19 -5.69 7.63
N LEU A 251 -16.11 -5.13 7.11
CA LEU A 251 -16.05 -3.74 6.65
C LEU A 251 -16.97 -3.50 5.45
N LEU A 252 -17.03 -4.44 4.49
CA LEU A 252 -17.97 -4.37 3.36
C LEU A 252 -19.43 -4.28 3.84
N LYS A 253 -19.81 -5.13 4.80
CA LYS A 253 -21.15 -5.11 5.40
C LYS A 253 -21.45 -3.78 6.12
N GLN A 254 -20.46 -3.14 6.73
CA GLN A 254 -20.63 -1.80 7.31
C GLN A 254 -20.72 -0.73 6.23
N ALA A 255 -19.88 -0.79 5.21
CA ALA A 255 -19.86 0.16 4.10
C ALA A 255 -21.25 0.30 3.45
N LEU A 256 -21.97 -0.81 3.24
CA LEU A 256 -23.33 -0.82 2.70
C LEU A 256 -24.35 0.01 3.52
N ARG A 257 -24.08 0.25 4.81
CA ARG A 257 -24.92 1.09 5.69
C ARG A 257 -24.45 2.53 5.76
N MET A 258 -23.36 2.87 5.08
CA MET A 258 -22.74 4.21 5.11
C MET A 258 -23.18 5.10 3.95
N ARG A 259 -24.18 4.68 3.16
CA ARG A 259 -24.65 5.37 1.95
C ARG A 259 -23.52 5.63 0.96
N PRO A 260 -22.80 4.60 0.53
CA PRO A 260 -21.75 4.75 -0.47
C PRO A 260 -22.39 4.95 -1.86
N ASP A 261 -21.82 5.84 -2.68
CA ASP A 261 -22.08 5.87 -4.12
C ASP A 261 -21.10 4.93 -4.84
N ARG A 262 -19.89 4.72 -4.27
CA ARG A 262 -18.86 3.81 -4.77
C ARG A 262 -18.27 2.99 -3.63
N ILE A 263 -18.20 1.68 -3.81
CA ILE A 263 -17.52 0.75 -2.90
C ILE A 263 -16.25 0.25 -3.59
N ILE A 264 -15.10 0.48 -2.94
CA ILE A 264 -13.78 0.16 -3.49
C ILE A 264 -13.10 -0.82 -2.55
N VAL A 265 -12.63 -1.95 -3.10
CA VAL A 265 -11.78 -2.90 -2.39
C VAL A 265 -10.35 -2.77 -2.89
N GLY A 266 -9.48 -2.24 -2.05
CA GLY A 266 -8.09 -1.94 -2.41
C GLY A 266 -7.37 -3.14 -3.00
N GLU A 267 -7.53 -4.32 -2.38
CA GLU A 267 -7.07 -5.59 -2.93
C GLU A 267 -7.97 -6.75 -2.48
N ILE A 268 -8.40 -7.55 -3.44
CA ILE A 268 -9.23 -8.74 -3.22
C ILE A 268 -8.30 -9.95 -3.10
N ARG A 269 -8.26 -10.55 -1.90
CA ARG A 269 -7.36 -11.67 -1.58
C ARG A 269 -8.05 -12.90 -1.01
N GLY A 270 -9.34 -12.78 -0.63
CA GLY A 270 -10.05 -13.82 0.08
C GLY A 270 -11.57 -13.80 -0.13
N ALA A 271 -12.27 -14.24 0.90
CA ALA A 271 -13.73 -14.43 0.90
C ALA A 271 -14.53 -13.14 0.67
N GLU A 272 -13.96 -11.97 0.90
CA GLU A 272 -14.58 -10.65 0.69
C GLU A 272 -15.07 -10.43 -0.75
N VAL A 273 -14.57 -11.19 -1.71
CA VAL A 273 -15.04 -11.16 -3.10
C VAL A 273 -16.54 -11.47 -3.18
N VAL A 274 -17.06 -12.35 -2.34
CA VAL A 274 -18.48 -12.72 -2.32
C VAL A 274 -19.34 -11.55 -1.88
N ASP A 275 -18.93 -10.87 -0.80
CA ASP A 275 -19.63 -9.69 -0.29
C ASP A 275 -19.56 -8.53 -1.29
N LEU A 276 -18.41 -8.35 -1.97
CA LEU A 276 -18.25 -7.33 -3.01
C LEU A 276 -19.19 -7.57 -4.19
N LEU A 277 -19.24 -8.79 -4.73
CA LEU A 277 -20.13 -9.14 -5.84
C LEU A 277 -21.61 -8.94 -5.45
N ALA A 278 -21.97 -9.32 -4.24
CA ALA A 278 -23.32 -9.08 -3.72
C ALA A 278 -23.66 -7.58 -3.64
N ALA A 279 -22.72 -6.75 -3.16
CA ALA A 279 -22.86 -5.31 -3.10
C ALA A 279 -23.07 -4.68 -4.49
N LEU A 280 -22.23 -5.03 -5.46
CA LEU A 280 -22.29 -4.53 -6.83
C LEU A 280 -23.59 -4.94 -7.56
N ASN A 281 -24.14 -6.12 -7.24
CA ASN A 281 -25.40 -6.60 -7.81
C ASN A 281 -26.66 -6.04 -7.12
N THR A 282 -26.52 -5.30 -6.01
CA THR A 282 -27.66 -4.77 -5.22
C THR A 282 -27.76 -3.26 -5.23
N GLY A 283 -27.33 -2.60 -6.31
CA GLY A 283 -27.54 -1.16 -6.52
C GLY A 283 -26.35 -0.27 -6.14
N HIS A 284 -25.17 -0.84 -5.90
CA HIS A 284 -23.93 -0.08 -5.69
C HIS A 284 -23.07 -0.11 -6.96
N GLU A 285 -23.58 0.53 -8.02
CA GLU A 285 -22.94 0.59 -9.33
C GLU A 285 -21.60 1.31 -9.28
N GLY A 286 -20.68 0.98 -10.20
CA GLY A 286 -19.39 1.67 -10.35
C GLY A 286 -18.38 1.39 -9.25
N GLY A 287 -18.56 0.31 -8.48
CA GLY A 287 -17.53 -0.15 -7.55
C GLY A 287 -16.31 -0.72 -8.28
N ALA A 288 -15.20 -0.82 -7.57
CA ALA A 288 -13.95 -1.28 -8.13
C ALA A 288 -13.09 -2.04 -7.13
N GLY A 289 -12.09 -2.74 -7.63
CA GLY A 289 -11.10 -3.38 -6.79
C GLY A 289 -9.83 -3.73 -7.56
N THR A 290 -8.81 -4.17 -6.83
CA THR A 290 -7.64 -4.79 -7.47
C THR A 290 -7.55 -6.27 -7.14
N ILE A 291 -6.96 -7.04 -8.04
CA ILE A 291 -6.71 -8.46 -7.84
C ILE A 291 -5.35 -8.84 -8.42
N HIS A 292 -4.65 -9.76 -7.79
CA HIS A 292 -3.43 -10.33 -8.34
C HIS A 292 -3.75 -11.36 -9.41
N ALA A 293 -3.45 -11.01 -10.66
CA ALA A 293 -3.44 -11.94 -11.81
C ALA A 293 -2.37 -11.45 -12.81
N ASN A 294 -1.73 -12.37 -13.51
CA ASN A 294 -0.66 -12.00 -14.47
C ASN A 294 -1.23 -11.56 -15.82
N SER A 295 -2.46 -11.95 -16.12
CA SER A 295 -3.16 -11.60 -17.36
C SER A 295 -4.66 -11.51 -17.15
N LEU A 296 -5.37 -10.87 -18.08
CA LEU A 296 -6.83 -10.80 -18.06
C LEU A 296 -7.47 -12.20 -18.13
N MET A 297 -6.83 -13.13 -18.82
CA MET A 297 -7.35 -14.48 -19.02
C MET A 297 -7.39 -15.32 -17.72
N GLU A 298 -6.58 -14.96 -16.73
CA GLU A 298 -6.54 -15.65 -15.43
C GLU A 298 -7.66 -15.21 -14.47
N ILE A 299 -8.36 -14.11 -14.77
CA ILE A 299 -9.34 -13.52 -13.86
C ILE A 299 -10.45 -14.50 -13.47
N PRO A 300 -11.11 -15.21 -14.41
CA PRO A 300 -12.19 -16.13 -14.03
C PRO A 300 -11.72 -17.21 -13.05
N ALA A 301 -10.60 -17.86 -13.33
CA ALA A 301 -10.05 -18.91 -12.47
C ALA A 301 -9.62 -18.35 -11.10
N ARG A 302 -9.05 -17.12 -11.07
CA ARG A 302 -8.68 -16.47 -9.81
C ARG A 302 -9.91 -16.12 -8.97
N MET A 303 -10.96 -15.61 -9.60
CA MET A 303 -12.24 -15.33 -8.95
C MET A 303 -12.90 -16.62 -8.42
N GLU A 304 -12.84 -17.72 -9.17
CA GLU A 304 -13.32 -19.04 -8.70
C GLU A 304 -12.62 -19.46 -7.41
N ALA A 305 -11.29 -19.36 -7.37
CA ALA A 305 -10.51 -19.73 -6.19
C ALA A 305 -10.85 -18.87 -4.96
N LEU A 306 -11.02 -17.56 -5.13
CA LEU A 306 -11.36 -16.64 -4.04
C LEU A 306 -12.81 -16.82 -3.56
N ALA A 307 -13.75 -17.00 -4.47
CA ALA A 307 -15.15 -17.23 -4.14
C ALA A 307 -15.37 -18.53 -3.37
N ALA A 308 -14.60 -19.58 -3.70
CA ALA A 308 -14.61 -20.83 -2.96
C ALA A 308 -14.22 -20.66 -1.48
N LEU A 309 -13.30 -19.73 -1.16
CA LEU A 309 -12.98 -19.40 0.23
C LEU A 309 -14.19 -18.80 0.99
N GLY A 310 -15.08 -18.10 0.28
CA GLY A 310 -16.33 -17.55 0.82
C GLY A 310 -17.53 -18.50 0.72
N GLY A 311 -17.31 -19.75 0.29
CA GLY A 311 -18.37 -20.76 0.18
C GLY A 311 -19.30 -20.60 -1.03
N LEU A 312 -18.97 -19.72 -1.99
CA LEU A 312 -19.75 -19.53 -3.20
C LEU A 312 -19.34 -20.58 -4.25
N ASP A 313 -20.32 -21.33 -4.75
CA ASP A 313 -20.07 -22.32 -5.80
C ASP A 313 -19.76 -21.66 -7.16
N ARG A 314 -19.17 -22.45 -8.07
CA ARG A 314 -18.72 -21.97 -9.38
C ARG A 314 -19.84 -21.38 -10.22
N ALA A 315 -21.02 -22.02 -10.26
CA ALA A 315 -22.13 -21.55 -11.08
C ALA A 315 -22.69 -20.24 -10.57
N ALA A 316 -22.87 -20.14 -9.26
CA ALA A 316 -23.31 -18.91 -8.61
C ALA A 316 -22.29 -17.77 -8.79
N LEU A 317 -20.99 -18.06 -8.67
CA LEU A 317 -19.95 -17.07 -8.95
C LEU A 317 -20.07 -16.51 -10.36
N HIS A 318 -20.09 -17.37 -11.39
CA HIS A 318 -20.15 -16.91 -12.78
C HIS A 318 -21.40 -16.08 -13.05
N SER A 319 -22.54 -16.47 -12.48
CA SER A 319 -23.78 -15.71 -12.57
C SER A 319 -23.66 -14.32 -11.94
N GLN A 320 -23.09 -14.22 -10.73
CA GLN A 320 -22.90 -12.94 -10.05
C GLN A 320 -21.82 -12.08 -10.71
N LEU A 321 -20.72 -12.66 -11.14
CA LEU A 321 -19.58 -11.96 -11.72
C LEU A 321 -19.95 -11.32 -13.06
N SER A 322 -20.68 -12.04 -13.93
CA SER A 322 -21.13 -11.53 -15.23
C SER A 322 -22.06 -10.32 -15.12
N ALA A 323 -22.83 -10.24 -14.04
CA ALA A 323 -23.74 -9.12 -13.76
C ALA A 323 -23.02 -7.96 -13.09
N ALA A 324 -22.11 -8.25 -12.15
CA ALA A 324 -21.50 -7.25 -11.28
C ALA A 324 -20.35 -6.48 -11.94
N ILE A 325 -19.47 -7.14 -12.67
CA ILE A 325 -18.20 -6.54 -13.14
C ILE A 325 -18.12 -6.66 -14.65
N ARG A 326 -18.00 -5.50 -15.28
CA ARG A 326 -17.99 -5.39 -16.73
C ARG A 326 -16.58 -5.23 -17.29
N VAL A 327 -15.76 -4.38 -16.70
CA VAL A 327 -14.47 -3.95 -17.25
C VAL A 327 -13.31 -4.49 -16.43
N VAL A 328 -12.26 -4.90 -17.12
CA VAL A 328 -11.02 -5.38 -16.52
C VAL A 328 -9.81 -4.71 -17.16
N LEU A 329 -8.89 -4.22 -16.32
CA LEU A 329 -7.75 -3.42 -16.69
C LEU A 329 -6.46 -4.12 -16.25
N ALA A 330 -5.56 -4.46 -17.16
CA ALA A 330 -4.30 -5.14 -16.82
C ALA A 330 -3.13 -4.17 -16.81
N MET A 331 -2.48 -4.06 -15.67
CA MET A 331 -1.23 -3.31 -15.47
C MET A 331 -0.03 -4.24 -15.58
N ARG A 332 1.02 -3.78 -16.24
CA ARG A 332 2.28 -4.50 -16.37
C ARG A 332 3.47 -3.61 -16.04
N ARG A 333 4.44 -4.19 -15.33
CA ARG A 333 5.76 -3.58 -15.12
C ARG A 333 6.67 -3.94 -16.28
N THR A 334 7.35 -2.95 -16.84
CA THR A 334 8.35 -3.10 -17.90
C THR A 334 9.68 -2.49 -17.44
N PRO A 335 10.81 -2.72 -18.14
CA PRO A 335 12.08 -2.04 -17.86
C PRO A 335 11.99 -0.52 -17.95
N HIS A 336 11.03 0.01 -18.73
CA HIS A 336 10.85 1.44 -18.96
C HIS A 336 9.79 2.09 -18.06
N GLY A 337 9.14 1.32 -17.18
CA GLY A 337 8.10 1.83 -16.28
C GLY A 337 6.89 0.90 -16.17
N ARG A 338 5.81 1.45 -15.66
CA ARG A 338 4.52 0.76 -15.49
C ARG A 338 3.58 1.20 -16.58
N ILE A 339 2.93 0.25 -17.25
CA ILE A 339 2.02 0.54 -18.35
C ILE A 339 0.66 -0.13 -18.13
N LEU A 340 -0.40 0.54 -18.58
CA LEU A 340 -1.67 -0.13 -18.85
C LEU A 340 -1.46 -1.00 -20.10
N HIS A 341 -1.55 -2.32 -19.92
CA HIS A 341 -1.20 -3.28 -20.96
C HIS A 341 -2.40 -3.72 -21.78
N GLN A 342 -3.53 -3.99 -21.11
CA GLN A 342 -4.75 -4.47 -21.75
C GLN A 342 -5.98 -3.87 -21.07
N ILE A 343 -7.04 -3.67 -21.86
CA ILE A 343 -8.40 -3.41 -21.41
C ILE A 343 -9.28 -4.51 -21.99
N GLY A 344 -10.15 -5.09 -21.18
CA GLY A 344 -11.07 -6.13 -21.61
C GLY A 344 -12.39 -6.07 -20.86
N VAL A 345 -13.28 -6.96 -21.22
CA VAL A 345 -14.59 -7.14 -20.59
C VAL A 345 -14.75 -8.58 -20.11
N LEU A 346 -15.57 -8.76 -19.08
CA LEU A 346 -16.04 -10.04 -18.61
C LEU A 346 -17.43 -10.29 -19.21
N GLU A 347 -17.60 -11.43 -19.89
CA GLU A 347 -18.84 -11.75 -20.57
C GLU A 347 -19.14 -13.25 -20.56
N GLY A 348 -20.42 -13.60 -20.74
CA GLY A 348 -20.89 -14.99 -20.83
C GLY A 348 -21.10 -15.68 -19.49
N ASN A 349 -21.65 -16.88 -19.54
CA ASN A 349 -21.79 -17.79 -18.39
C ASN A 349 -21.55 -19.24 -18.88
N PRO A 350 -20.41 -19.85 -18.53
CA PRO A 350 -19.35 -19.35 -17.65
C PRO A 350 -18.64 -18.10 -18.20
N VAL A 351 -18.23 -17.21 -17.27
CA VAL A 351 -17.58 -15.95 -17.61
C VAL A 351 -16.26 -16.21 -18.31
N ARG A 352 -16.03 -15.45 -19.37
CA ARG A 352 -14.77 -15.38 -20.12
C ARG A 352 -14.32 -13.93 -20.24
N THR A 353 -13.03 -13.75 -20.49
CA THR A 353 -12.48 -12.43 -20.75
C THR A 353 -12.30 -12.21 -22.24
N ARG A 354 -12.83 -11.10 -22.77
CA ARG A 354 -12.55 -10.64 -24.14
C ARG A 354 -11.70 -9.37 -24.06
N VAL A 355 -10.54 -9.38 -24.72
CA VAL A 355 -9.65 -8.23 -24.80
C VAL A 355 -10.17 -7.27 -25.85
N LEU A 356 -10.32 -6.00 -25.50
CA LEU A 356 -10.83 -4.93 -26.37
C LEU A 356 -9.73 -3.93 -26.77
N TRP A 357 -8.62 -3.88 -26.02
CA TRP A 357 -7.48 -3.04 -26.33
C TRP A 357 -6.19 -3.63 -25.74
N GLN A 358 -5.09 -3.44 -26.49
CA GLN A 358 -3.74 -3.78 -26.05
C GLN A 358 -2.76 -2.65 -26.40
N SER A 359 -1.77 -2.46 -25.53
CA SER A 359 -0.79 -1.37 -25.66
C SER A 359 0.04 -1.43 -26.94
N ASP A 360 0.28 -2.60 -27.49
CA ASP A 360 1.07 -2.88 -28.68
C ASP A 360 0.23 -3.05 -29.96
N LEU A 361 -1.02 -3.48 -29.83
CA LEU A 361 -1.91 -3.74 -30.97
C LEU A 361 -3.01 -2.68 -31.17
N GLY A 362 -3.24 -1.83 -30.15
CA GLY A 362 -4.32 -0.85 -30.16
C GLY A 362 -5.71 -1.44 -29.95
N PRO A 363 -6.77 -0.72 -30.38
CA PRO A 363 -8.16 -1.15 -30.25
C PRO A 363 -8.43 -2.44 -31.00
N GLN A 364 -9.24 -3.31 -30.39
CA GLN A 364 -9.76 -4.54 -30.95
C GLN A 364 -11.28 -4.41 -31.22
N PRO A 365 -11.90 -5.30 -31.99
CA PRO A 365 -13.33 -5.24 -32.26
C PRO A 365 -14.16 -5.15 -30.97
N GLY A 366 -15.07 -4.19 -30.90
CA GLY A 366 -15.92 -3.92 -29.75
C GLY A 366 -15.31 -2.93 -28.76
N PHE A 367 -14.18 -2.29 -29.04
CA PHE A 367 -13.59 -1.29 -28.14
C PHE A 367 -14.53 -0.11 -27.88
N GLU A 368 -15.34 0.28 -28.84
CA GLU A 368 -16.37 1.30 -28.75
C GLU A 368 -17.45 1.01 -27.70
N GLU A 369 -17.64 -0.26 -27.32
CA GLU A 369 -18.57 -0.66 -26.25
C GLU A 369 -18.13 -0.13 -24.85
N LEU A 370 -16.88 0.23 -24.69
CA LEU A 370 -16.37 0.79 -23.44
C LEU A 370 -16.87 2.21 -23.19
N ALA A 371 -17.12 2.98 -24.27
CA ALA A 371 -17.58 4.36 -24.20
C ALA A 371 -19.12 4.48 -24.14
N SER A 372 -19.84 3.42 -24.46
CA SER A 372 -21.30 3.29 -24.38
C SER A 372 -21.76 2.84 -23.00
#